data_3ef25e4c9788df24444339a4b1e5dce5
#
_entry.id   3ef25e4c9788df24444339a4b1e5dce5
#
_cell.length_a   1.000
_cell.length_b   1.000
_cell.length_c   1.000
_cell.angle_alpha   90.00
_cell.angle_beta   90.00
_cell.angle_gamma   90.00
#
_symmetry.space_group_name_H-M   'P 1'
#
loop_
_entity.id
_entity.type
_entity.pdbx_description
1 polymer ?
#
loop_
_entity_poly.entity_id
_entity_poly.type
_entity_poly.pdbx_seq_one_letter_code
_entity_poly.pdbx_strand_id
1 'polypeptide(L)'
;MFDGITLRSAPDVPLPVRCRINRIAVAVVAFSQGVPFFHAGDEILRSKSLDRDSYNAGDWFNRLDYTGETHNFGIGLPSRDKNGDRYGYIGNLLGDLSLRPGRDEIMRSDAHMRECLAIRRSSPLFRLRTAAEVERRVTFYNVGPAQEPGVIAMMVRDAPPGHPEQVCDRFQKVLVCVNVTGHAVTIKDEQVGLDIYGCALETHPLQGM
;
A
#
# COMPACT_ATOMS: atom_id res chain seq x y z
N MET A 1 -5.48 0.12 8.58
CA MET A 1 -5.34 -0.34 9.93
C MET A 1 -4.70 -1.67 9.98
N PHE A 2 -3.43 -1.59 10.09
CA PHE A 2 -2.45 -2.65 9.94
C PHE A 2 -2.84 -3.97 10.60
N ASP A 3 -3.01 -4.00 11.93
CA ASP A 3 -3.28 -5.26 12.64
C ASP A 3 -4.64 -5.87 12.34
N GLY A 4 -5.69 -5.04 12.30
CA GLY A 4 -7.06 -5.51 12.16
C GLY A 4 -7.31 -6.28 10.87
N ILE A 5 -6.65 -5.91 9.79
CA ILE A 5 -6.77 -6.57 8.48
C ILE A 5 -5.82 -7.77 8.42
N THR A 6 -4.53 -7.55 8.69
CA THR A 6 -3.52 -8.59 8.45
C THR A 6 -3.62 -9.77 9.41
N LEU A 7 -3.91 -9.54 10.70
CA LEU A 7 -4.08 -10.62 11.67
C LEU A 7 -5.39 -11.40 11.51
N ARG A 8 -6.41 -10.79 10.90
CA ARG A 8 -7.69 -11.49 10.64
C ARG A 8 -7.66 -12.31 9.37
N SER A 9 -6.99 -11.83 8.34
CA SER A 9 -6.92 -12.52 7.04
C SER A 9 -5.76 -13.52 6.95
N ALA A 10 -4.69 -13.30 7.71
CA ALA A 10 -3.48 -14.11 7.66
C ALA A 10 -2.78 -14.13 9.05
N PRO A 11 -3.36 -14.79 10.06
CA PRO A 11 -2.85 -14.78 11.44
C PRO A 11 -1.45 -15.36 11.56
N ASP A 12 -1.13 -16.36 10.73
CA ASP A 12 0.14 -17.08 10.77
C ASP A 12 1.26 -16.40 9.97
N VAL A 13 0.96 -15.27 9.33
CA VAL A 13 1.94 -14.55 8.50
C VAL A 13 2.90 -13.77 9.40
N PRO A 14 4.24 -13.94 9.23
CA PRO A 14 5.24 -13.24 10.03
C PRO A 14 5.11 -11.71 9.95
N LEU A 15 5.48 -11.02 11.04
CA LEU A 15 5.41 -9.57 11.14
C LEU A 15 6.05 -8.82 9.97
N PRO A 16 7.26 -9.16 9.48
CA PRO A 16 7.85 -8.45 8.32
C PRO A 16 6.99 -8.53 7.07
N VAL A 17 6.33 -9.67 6.84
CA VAL A 17 5.43 -9.86 5.69
C VAL A 17 4.15 -9.04 5.87
N ARG A 18 3.57 -9.00 7.07
CA ARG A 18 2.42 -8.13 7.36
C ARG A 18 2.74 -6.64 7.12
N CYS A 19 3.91 -6.19 7.56
CA CYS A 19 4.38 -4.83 7.28
C CYS A 19 4.55 -4.58 5.77
N ARG A 20 5.01 -5.58 5.02
CA ARG A 20 5.10 -5.51 3.55
C ARG A 20 3.73 -5.39 2.89
N ILE A 21 2.74 -6.17 3.35
CA ILE A 21 1.36 -6.07 2.86
C ILE A 21 0.82 -4.64 3.04
N ASN A 22 1.05 -4.03 4.20
CA ASN A 22 0.64 -2.64 4.44
C ASN A 22 1.31 -1.66 3.46
N ARG A 23 2.62 -1.79 3.23
CA ARG A 23 3.34 -0.96 2.27
C ARG A 23 2.82 -1.12 0.85
N ILE A 24 2.50 -2.34 0.42
CA ILE A 24 1.88 -2.59 -0.89
C ILE A 24 0.53 -1.87 -1.00
N ALA A 25 -0.31 -1.95 0.03
CA ALA A 25 -1.60 -1.26 0.04
C ALA A 25 -1.44 0.26 -0.09
N VAL A 26 -0.47 0.86 0.63
CA VAL A 26 -0.11 2.28 0.50
C VAL A 26 0.34 2.60 -0.93
N ALA A 27 1.20 1.79 -1.53
CA ALA A 27 1.70 1.99 -2.89
C ALA A 27 0.58 1.91 -3.94
N VAL A 28 -0.36 0.98 -3.80
CA VAL A 28 -1.53 0.88 -4.69
C VAL A 28 -2.33 2.17 -4.67
N VAL A 29 -2.61 2.73 -3.48
CA VAL A 29 -3.33 4.01 -3.36
C VAL A 29 -2.49 5.16 -3.94
N ALA A 30 -1.19 5.20 -3.63
CA ALA A 30 -0.30 6.26 -4.07
C ALA A 30 -0.16 6.33 -5.60
N PHE A 31 -0.12 5.19 -6.30
CA PHE A 31 0.16 5.13 -7.73
C PHE A 31 -1.09 4.99 -8.59
N SER A 32 -2.26 4.82 -8.00
CA SER A 32 -3.53 4.87 -8.72
C SER A 32 -3.85 6.29 -9.20
N GLN A 33 -4.67 6.37 -10.26
CA GLN A 33 -5.21 7.65 -10.73
C GLN A 33 -6.25 8.21 -9.74
N GLY A 34 -6.52 9.50 -9.84
CA GLY A 34 -7.45 10.22 -8.97
C GLY A 34 -6.77 10.78 -7.72
N VAL A 35 -7.58 11.15 -6.73
CA VAL A 35 -7.10 11.73 -5.46
C VAL A 35 -6.77 10.60 -4.48
N PRO A 36 -5.51 10.45 -4.06
CA PRO A 36 -5.16 9.42 -3.08
C PRO A 36 -5.71 9.81 -1.71
N PHE A 37 -6.34 8.85 -1.04
CA PHE A 37 -6.87 9.03 0.30
C PHE A 37 -6.20 8.06 1.26
N PHE A 38 -5.41 8.57 2.19
CA PHE A 38 -4.70 7.79 3.18
C PHE A 38 -5.30 8.00 4.56
N HIS A 39 -5.44 6.93 5.31
CA HIS A 39 -5.83 7.02 6.70
C HIS A 39 -4.60 7.39 7.55
N ALA A 40 -4.71 8.47 8.33
CA ALA A 40 -3.61 8.92 9.17
C ALA A 40 -3.15 7.84 10.14
N GLY A 41 -1.86 7.53 10.11
CA GLY A 41 -1.25 6.45 10.88
C GLY A 41 -0.97 5.17 10.09
N ASP A 42 -1.42 5.03 8.85
CA ASP A 42 -1.05 3.87 8.01
C ASP A 42 0.45 3.87 7.73
N GLU A 43 1.06 5.04 7.60
CA GLU A 43 2.49 5.25 7.41
C GLU A 43 3.34 4.80 8.60
N ILE A 44 2.80 4.87 9.80
CA ILE A 44 3.47 4.48 11.05
C ILE A 44 2.94 3.17 11.63
N LEU A 45 2.25 2.35 10.84
CA LEU A 45 1.68 1.06 11.25
C LEU A 45 0.75 1.18 12.47
N ARG A 46 0.03 2.29 12.63
CA ARG A 46 -0.80 2.54 13.80
C ARG A 46 -1.75 1.39 14.09
N SER A 47 -1.79 0.95 15.33
CA SER A 47 -2.76 0.00 15.85
C SER A 47 -3.93 0.72 16.52
N LYS A 48 -5.08 0.09 16.50
CA LYS A 48 -6.23 0.41 17.33
C LYS A 48 -6.57 -0.77 18.25
N SER A 49 -5.57 -1.54 18.65
CA SER A 49 -5.73 -2.72 19.51
C SER A 49 -6.85 -3.64 19.05
N LEU A 50 -6.96 -3.86 17.73
CA LEU A 50 -7.98 -4.69 17.06
C LEU A 50 -9.43 -4.21 17.24
N ASP A 51 -9.63 -2.97 17.69
CA ASP A 51 -10.98 -2.38 17.76
C ASP A 51 -11.62 -2.36 16.36
N ARG A 52 -12.83 -2.89 16.26
CA ARG A 52 -13.59 -2.90 14.99
C ARG A 52 -14.33 -1.59 14.71
N ASP A 53 -14.53 -0.78 15.74
CA ASP A 53 -15.21 0.51 15.63
C ASP A 53 -14.71 1.47 16.73
N SER A 54 -13.66 2.21 16.42
CA SER A 54 -13.04 3.17 17.35
C SER A 54 -13.59 4.59 17.27
N TYR A 55 -14.72 4.79 16.58
CA TYR A 55 -15.32 6.11 16.38
C TYR A 55 -15.54 6.85 17.70
N ASN A 56 -16.02 6.16 18.71
CA ASN A 56 -16.31 6.71 20.04
C ASN A 56 -15.49 6.03 21.14
N ALA A 57 -14.26 5.60 20.85
CA ALA A 57 -13.44 4.82 21.78
C ALA A 57 -12.48 5.66 22.63
N GLY A 58 -12.54 7.00 22.48
CA GLY A 58 -11.65 7.92 23.20
C GLY A 58 -10.28 8.14 22.54
N ASP A 59 -9.56 9.14 23.04
CA ASP A 59 -8.35 9.66 22.39
C ASP A 59 -7.19 8.67 22.41
N TRP A 60 -7.05 7.90 23.46
CA TRP A 60 -5.93 6.98 23.60
C TRP A 60 -5.92 5.84 22.56
N PHE A 61 -7.10 5.42 22.06
CA PHE A 61 -7.20 4.50 20.91
C PHE A 61 -6.89 5.18 19.57
N ASN A 62 -7.11 6.47 19.49
CA ASN A 62 -6.96 7.25 18.28
C ASN A 62 -5.63 8.02 18.20
N ARG A 63 -4.80 7.89 19.21
CA ARG A 63 -3.49 8.54 19.27
C ARG A 63 -2.61 8.20 18.08
N LEU A 64 -1.87 9.21 17.59
CA LEU A 64 -0.80 9.09 16.61
C LEU A 64 0.52 9.40 17.29
N ASP A 65 1.52 8.57 17.08
CA ASP A 65 2.87 8.78 17.59
C ASP A 65 3.88 8.78 16.44
N TYR A 66 4.23 9.96 15.98
CA TYR A 66 5.19 10.16 14.90
C TYR A 66 6.65 10.06 15.34
N THR A 67 6.92 9.81 16.61
CA THR A 67 8.29 9.53 17.10
C THR A 67 8.75 8.14 16.68
N GLY A 68 7.80 7.24 16.35
CA GLY A 68 8.07 5.85 16.04
C GLY A 68 8.34 4.97 17.26
N GLU A 69 8.18 5.50 18.48
CA GLU A 69 8.42 4.74 19.71
C GLU A 69 7.24 3.84 20.07
N THR A 70 6.03 4.27 19.72
CA THR A 70 4.80 3.51 20.01
C THR A 70 3.85 3.51 18.81
N HIS A 71 2.92 2.56 18.77
CA HIS A 71 1.88 2.49 17.74
C HIS A 71 0.53 1.95 18.26
N ASN A 72 0.33 1.96 19.57
CA ASN A 72 -0.89 1.53 20.27
C ASN A 72 -1.26 0.04 20.20
N PHE A 73 -0.38 -0.86 19.78
CA PHE A 73 -0.64 -2.30 19.89
C PHE A 73 -0.56 -2.77 21.35
N GLY A 74 -1.59 -3.46 21.84
CA GLY A 74 -1.58 -4.04 23.17
C GLY A 74 -1.68 -3.05 24.33
N ILE A 75 -2.13 -1.81 24.07
CA ILE A 75 -2.31 -0.82 25.14
C ILE A 75 -3.54 -1.08 26.03
N GLY A 76 -4.39 -2.02 25.63
CA GLY A 76 -5.58 -2.44 26.35
C GLY A 76 -6.61 -3.07 25.43
N LEU A 77 -7.62 -3.70 26.01
CA LEU A 77 -8.75 -4.23 25.26
C LEU A 77 -9.64 -3.08 24.77
N PRO A 78 -10.17 -3.18 23.54
CA PRO A 78 -11.14 -2.22 23.02
C PRO A 78 -12.45 -2.28 23.78
N SER A 79 -13.37 -1.33 23.52
CA SER A 79 -14.62 -1.22 24.26
C SER A 79 -15.45 -2.51 24.20
N ARG A 80 -16.03 -2.90 25.33
CA ARG A 80 -16.73 -4.18 25.49
C ARG A 80 -18.05 -4.21 24.72
N ASP A 81 -18.76 -3.11 24.64
CA ASP A 81 -20.03 -2.98 23.93
C ASP A 81 -19.92 -3.37 22.44
N LYS A 82 -18.77 -3.09 21.83
CA LYS A 82 -18.51 -3.36 20.41
C LYS A 82 -17.62 -4.58 20.14
N ASN A 83 -16.85 -5.03 21.12
CA ASN A 83 -15.82 -6.05 20.91
C ASN A 83 -15.87 -7.21 21.90
N GLY A 84 -16.80 -7.19 22.87
CA GLY A 84 -16.84 -8.16 23.97
C GLY A 84 -17.00 -9.61 23.52
N ASP A 85 -17.69 -9.85 22.41
CA ASP A 85 -17.83 -11.14 21.75
C ASP A 85 -16.50 -11.75 21.28
N ARG A 86 -15.45 -10.94 21.18
CA ARG A 86 -14.11 -11.33 20.68
C ARG A 86 -13.00 -11.16 21.71
N TYR A 87 -13.30 -10.84 22.95
CA TYR A 87 -12.30 -10.52 23.96
C TYR A 87 -11.25 -11.63 24.15
N GLY A 88 -11.66 -12.91 24.13
CA GLY A 88 -10.72 -14.02 24.21
C GLY A 88 -9.72 -14.02 23.05
N TYR A 89 -10.21 -13.88 21.84
CA TYR A 89 -9.36 -13.80 20.64
C TYR A 89 -8.47 -12.55 20.63
N ILE A 90 -9.05 -11.38 20.90
CA ILE A 90 -8.32 -10.11 20.93
C ILE A 90 -7.26 -10.14 22.03
N GLY A 91 -7.59 -10.61 23.24
CA GLY A 91 -6.66 -10.68 24.35
C GLY A 91 -5.44 -11.57 24.08
N ASN A 92 -5.66 -12.73 23.43
CA ASN A 92 -4.57 -13.61 23.03
C ASN A 92 -3.62 -12.92 22.05
N LEU A 93 -4.15 -12.26 21.02
CA LEU A 93 -3.31 -11.54 20.03
C LEU A 93 -2.58 -10.35 20.65
N LEU A 94 -3.25 -9.54 21.45
CA LEU A 94 -2.64 -8.35 22.07
C LEU A 94 -1.60 -8.73 23.14
N GLY A 95 -1.68 -9.94 23.70
CA GLY A 95 -0.70 -10.49 24.62
C GLY A 95 0.57 -11.01 23.94
N ASP A 96 0.52 -11.26 22.64
CA ASP A 96 1.67 -11.74 21.88
C ASP A 96 2.50 -10.57 21.35
N LEU A 97 3.58 -10.26 22.07
CA LEU A 97 4.47 -9.14 21.71
C LEU A 97 5.25 -9.38 20.42
N SER A 98 5.35 -10.63 19.92
CA SER A 98 6.00 -10.90 18.63
C SER A 98 5.23 -10.35 17.45
N LEU A 99 3.94 -10.09 17.63
CA LEU A 99 3.08 -9.48 16.62
C LEU A 99 3.24 -7.95 16.53
N ARG A 100 3.89 -7.35 17.51
CA ARG A 100 4.05 -5.90 17.61
C ARG A 100 5.21 -5.40 16.75
N PRO A 101 4.98 -4.46 15.81
CA PRO A 101 6.06 -3.80 15.10
C PRO A 101 7.00 -3.05 16.06
N GLY A 102 8.29 -3.18 15.83
CA GLY A 102 9.30 -2.36 16.48
C GLY A 102 9.53 -1.04 15.75
N ARG A 103 10.44 -0.23 16.29
CA ARG A 103 10.79 1.07 15.72
C ARG A 103 11.27 0.96 14.28
N ASP A 104 12.05 -0.06 13.94
CA ASP A 104 12.61 -0.23 12.60
C ASP A 104 11.52 -0.50 11.55
N GLU A 105 10.50 -1.31 11.87
CA GLU A 105 9.37 -1.55 10.98
C GLU A 105 8.54 -0.29 10.79
N ILE A 106 8.31 0.48 11.86
CA ILE A 106 7.57 1.74 11.81
C ILE A 106 8.29 2.75 10.92
N MET A 107 9.58 2.98 11.17
CA MET A 107 10.38 3.94 10.40
C MET A 107 10.54 3.53 8.94
N ARG A 108 10.64 2.23 8.66
CA ARG A 108 10.67 1.71 7.28
C ARG A 108 9.33 1.95 6.56
N SER A 109 8.22 1.83 7.27
CA SER A 109 6.90 2.10 6.70
C SER A 109 6.70 3.58 6.40
N ASP A 110 7.12 4.47 7.31
CA ASP A 110 7.11 5.92 7.08
C ASP A 110 7.99 6.34 5.90
N ALA A 111 9.22 5.82 5.84
CA ALA A 111 10.14 6.09 4.73
C ALA A 111 9.53 5.65 3.39
N HIS A 112 8.89 4.48 3.34
CA HIS A 112 8.20 3.99 2.14
C HIS A 112 7.05 4.92 1.71
N MET A 113 6.24 5.41 2.65
CA MET A 113 5.17 6.37 2.35
C MET A 113 5.74 7.65 1.74
N ARG A 114 6.81 8.20 2.33
CA ARG A 114 7.49 9.40 1.81
C ARG A 114 8.02 9.18 0.40
N GLU A 115 8.60 8.01 0.12
CA GLU A 115 9.07 7.63 -1.20
C GLU A 115 7.91 7.53 -2.21
N CYS A 116 6.81 6.87 -1.86
CA CYS A 116 5.61 6.80 -2.70
C CYS A 116 5.09 8.19 -3.06
N LEU A 117 5.04 9.10 -2.09
CA LEU A 117 4.60 10.49 -2.32
C LEU A 117 5.58 11.27 -3.20
N ALA A 118 6.88 11.07 -3.02
CA ALA A 118 7.92 11.68 -3.87
C ALA A 118 7.79 11.20 -5.33
N ILE A 119 7.64 9.88 -5.54
CA ILE A 119 7.41 9.29 -6.87
C ILE A 119 6.14 9.87 -7.49
N ARG A 120 5.01 9.86 -6.76
CA ARG A 120 3.75 10.42 -7.25
C ARG A 120 3.89 11.89 -7.65
N ARG A 121 4.65 12.67 -6.88
CA ARG A 121 4.90 14.10 -7.16
C ARG A 121 5.79 14.30 -8.36
N SER A 122 6.68 13.37 -8.67
CA SER A 122 7.70 13.51 -9.72
C SER A 122 7.12 13.57 -11.14
N SER A 123 5.86 13.13 -11.34
CA SER A 123 5.23 13.14 -12.66
C SER A 123 3.74 13.46 -12.62
N PRO A 124 3.24 14.31 -13.51
CA PRO A 124 1.80 14.52 -13.71
C PRO A 124 1.08 13.26 -14.23
N LEU A 125 1.79 12.27 -14.78
CA LEU A 125 1.21 11.00 -15.24
C LEU A 125 0.53 10.21 -14.11
N PHE A 126 0.91 10.39 -12.86
CA PHE A 126 0.21 9.83 -11.70
C PHE A 126 -1.04 10.61 -11.28
N ARG A 127 -1.30 11.78 -11.89
CA ARG A 127 -2.28 12.76 -11.44
C ARG A 127 -3.04 13.38 -12.61
N LEU A 128 -3.46 12.55 -13.55
CA LEU A 128 -4.26 13.01 -14.69
C LEU A 128 -5.55 13.65 -14.20
N ARG A 129 -5.94 14.76 -14.85
CA ARG A 129 -6.96 15.65 -14.29
C ARG A 129 -8.39 15.31 -14.71
N THR A 130 -8.56 14.60 -15.82
CA THR A 130 -9.88 14.29 -16.38
C THR A 130 -10.02 12.81 -16.67
N ALA A 131 -11.25 12.31 -16.68
CA ALA A 131 -11.56 10.94 -17.09
C ALA A 131 -11.05 10.66 -18.52
N ALA A 132 -11.24 11.59 -19.42
CA ALA A 132 -10.77 11.45 -20.81
C ALA A 132 -9.24 11.31 -20.90
N GLU A 133 -8.47 11.99 -20.05
CA GLU A 133 -7.01 11.80 -19.97
C GLU A 133 -6.65 10.42 -19.43
N VAL A 134 -7.37 9.93 -18.42
CA VAL A 134 -7.15 8.58 -17.87
C VAL A 134 -7.46 7.52 -18.93
N GLU A 135 -8.61 7.60 -19.58
CA GLU A 135 -9.03 6.63 -20.61
C GLU A 135 -8.06 6.56 -21.79
N ARG A 136 -7.47 7.69 -22.19
CA ARG A 136 -6.53 7.75 -23.30
C ARG A 136 -5.13 7.25 -22.96
N ARG A 137 -4.66 7.49 -21.72
CA ARG A 137 -3.25 7.32 -21.34
C ARG A 137 -2.97 6.08 -20.52
N VAL A 138 -3.98 5.54 -19.84
CA VAL A 138 -3.82 4.37 -18.96
C VAL A 138 -4.18 3.08 -19.70
N THR A 139 -3.29 2.12 -19.61
CA THR A 139 -3.51 0.77 -20.12
C THR A 139 -3.16 -0.23 -19.04
N PHE A 140 -4.01 -1.22 -18.84
CA PHE A 140 -3.72 -2.34 -17.96
C PHE A 140 -3.28 -3.55 -18.78
N TYR A 141 -2.25 -4.21 -18.31
CA TYR A 141 -1.79 -5.52 -18.77
C TYR A 141 -2.18 -6.59 -17.77
N ASN A 142 -2.01 -7.86 -18.10
CA ASN A 142 -2.46 -8.95 -17.24
C ASN A 142 -3.96 -8.87 -16.98
N VAL A 143 -4.74 -8.79 -18.04
CA VAL A 143 -6.20 -8.70 -17.99
C VAL A 143 -6.85 -9.86 -18.77
N GLY A 144 -8.13 -10.10 -18.51
CA GLY A 144 -8.91 -11.14 -19.18
C GLY A 144 -8.83 -12.52 -18.51
N PRO A 145 -9.37 -13.57 -19.15
CA PRO A 145 -9.50 -14.90 -18.55
C PRO A 145 -8.18 -15.59 -18.18
N ALA A 146 -7.08 -15.19 -18.84
CA ALA A 146 -5.73 -15.75 -18.61
C ALA A 146 -4.88 -14.90 -17.66
N GLN A 147 -5.47 -13.91 -16.99
CA GLN A 147 -4.73 -13.07 -16.06
C GLN A 147 -4.14 -13.88 -14.89
N GLU A 148 -2.94 -13.52 -14.48
CA GLU A 148 -2.33 -14.04 -13.26
C GLU A 148 -2.95 -13.32 -12.05
N PRO A 149 -3.66 -14.03 -11.17
CA PRO A 149 -4.30 -13.43 -10.00
C PRO A 149 -3.27 -12.81 -9.04
N GLY A 150 -3.62 -11.67 -8.45
CA GLY A 150 -2.72 -11.00 -7.50
C GLY A 150 -1.64 -10.14 -8.16
N VAL A 151 -1.70 -9.94 -9.47
CA VAL A 151 -0.74 -9.10 -10.20
C VAL A 151 -1.47 -8.00 -10.97
N ILE A 152 -1.03 -6.76 -10.77
CA ILE A 152 -1.49 -5.58 -11.54
C ILE A 152 -0.29 -5.01 -12.29
N ALA A 153 -0.46 -4.77 -13.59
CA ALA A 153 0.48 -4.01 -14.38
C ALA A 153 -0.26 -2.87 -15.10
N MET A 154 0.06 -1.65 -14.73
CA MET A 154 -0.56 -0.44 -15.25
C MET A 154 0.49 0.43 -15.93
N MET A 155 0.28 0.75 -17.20
CA MET A 155 1.08 1.67 -17.97
C MET A 155 0.35 2.99 -18.14
N VAL A 156 1.03 4.09 -17.90
CA VAL A 156 0.56 5.43 -18.23
C VAL A 156 1.51 6.03 -19.26
N ARG A 157 1.00 6.38 -20.44
CA ARG A 157 1.78 6.99 -21.52
C ARG A 157 1.55 8.50 -21.59
N ASP A 158 2.62 9.26 -21.80
CA ASP A 158 2.52 10.70 -21.97
C ASP A 158 1.88 11.07 -23.31
N ALA A 159 2.36 10.50 -24.41
CA ALA A 159 1.78 10.67 -25.75
C ALA A 159 1.35 9.32 -26.30
N PRO A 160 0.13 8.84 -26.01
CA PRO A 160 -0.35 7.57 -26.56
C PRO A 160 -0.61 7.69 -28.06
N PRO A 161 -0.64 6.56 -28.81
CA PRO A 161 -0.92 6.57 -30.25
C PRO A 161 -2.21 7.33 -30.58
N GLY A 162 -2.13 8.23 -31.56
CA GLY A 162 -3.25 9.09 -31.97
C GLY A 162 -3.49 10.34 -31.12
N HIS A 163 -2.71 10.50 -30.03
CA HIS A 163 -2.81 11.65 -29.10
C HIS A 163 -1.42 12.16 -28.75
N PRO A 164 -0.81 13.01 -29.62
CA PRO A 164 0.57 13.45 -29.45
C PRO A 164 0.77 14.51 -28.37
N GLU A 165 -0.31 15.00 -27.74
CA GLU A 165 -0.25 16.04 -26.71
C GLU A 165 0.45 15.48 -25.46
N GLN A 166 1.52 16.14 -25.05
CA GLN A 166 2.29 15.81 -23.87
C GLN A 166 1.79 16.57 -22.64
N VAL A 167 1.81 15.91 -21.49
CA VAL A 167 1.50 16.49 -20.18
C VAL A 167 2.70 16.38 -19.22
N CYS A 168 3.74 15.67 -19.65
CA CYS A 168 4.95 15.42 -18.87
C CYS A 168 6.19 15.67 -19.73
N ASP A 169 7.11 16.46 -19.22
CA ASP A 169 8.40 16.77 -19.87
C ASP A 169 9.51 15.78 -19.49
N ARG A 170 9.32 15.02 -18.42
CA ARG A 170 10.34 14.15 -17.84
C ARG A 170 10.24 12.68 -18.26
N PHE A 171 9.02 12.15 -18.35
CA PHE A 171 8.79 10.73 -18.63
C PHE A 171 7.83 10.55 -19.79
N GLN A 172 8.22 9.75 -20.77
CA GLN A 172 7.33 9.36 -21.87
C GLN A 172 6.29 8.33 -21.44
N LYS A 173 6.63 7.50 -20.46
CA LYS A 173 5.77 6.46 -19.90
C LYS A 173 6.18 6.12 -18.48
N VAL A 174 5.21 5.68 -17.71
CA VAL A 174 5.39 5.13 -16.35
C VAL A 174 4.71 3.77 -16.30
N LEU A 175 5.42 2.76 -15.82
CA LEU A 175 4.89 1.44 -15.57
C LEU A 175 4.81 1.20 -14.06
N VAL A 176 3.62 0.87 -13.58
CA VAL A 176 3.37 0.47 -12.19
C VAL A 176 3.03 -1.01 -12.17
N CYS A 177 3.87 -1.80 -11.51
CA CYS A 177 3.64 -3.21 -11.29
C CYS A 177 3.42 -3.49 -9.81
N VAL A 178 2.36 -4.21 -9.48
CA VAL A 178 2.07 -4.68 -8.13
C VAL A 178 1.93 -6.20 -8.17
N ASN A 179 2.69 -6.87 -7.34
CA ASN A 179 2.63 -8.33 -7.19
C ASN A 179 2.41 -8.66 -5.71
N VAL A 180 1.23 -9.19 -5.38
CA VAL A 180 0.89 -9.64 -4.02
C VAL A 180 1.02 -11.16 -3.86
N THR A 181 1.50 -11.86 -4.89
CA THR A 181 1.78 -13.28 -4.80
C THR A 181 3.05 -13.56 -3.99
N GLY A 182 3.25 -14.79 -3.58
CA GLY A 182 4.47 -15.23 -2.86
C GLY A 182 5.66 -15.55 -3.79
N HIS A 183 5.54 -15.33 -5.11
CA HIS A 183 6.56 -15.71 -6.10
C HIS A 183 6.72 -14.63 -7.17
N ALA A 184 7.79 -14.72 -7.93
CA ALA A 184 8.02 -13.87 -9.09
C ALA A 184 7.07 -14.23 -10.23
N VAL A 185 6.51 -13.22 -10.89
CA VAL A 185 5.60 -13.38 -12.02
C VAL A 185 6.16 -12.67 -13.24
N THR A 186 6.14 -13.34 -14.38
CA THR A 186 6.51 -12.76 -15.67
C THR A 186 5.24 -12.44 -16.44
N ILE A 187 5.06 -11.19 -16.80
CA ILE A 187 3.97 -10.76 -17.70
C ILE A 187 4.57 -10.60 -19.10
N LYS A 188 4.09 -11.42 -20.01
CA LYS A 188 4.44 -11.31 -21.43
C LYS A 188 3.35 -10.52 -22.13
N ASP A 189 3.71 -9.42 -22.74
CA ASP A 189 2.82 -8.64 -23.57
C ASP A 189 3.55 -8.23 -24.86
N GLU A 190 3.12 -8.79 -25.98
CA GLU A 190 3.72 -8.55 -27.29
C GLU A 190 3.56 -7.10 -27.76
N GLN A 191 2.55 -6.38 -27.24
CA GLN A 191 2.30 -4.98 -27.61
C GLN A 191 3.22 -3.99 -26.88
N VAL A 192 3.85 -4.41 -25.78
CA VAL A 192 4.71 -3.52 -24.97
C VAL A 192 6.16 -3.59 -25.39
N GLY A 193 6.58 -4.67 -26.01
CA GLY A 193 7.99 -4.91 -26.34
C GLY A 193 8.92 -4.92 -25.11
N LEU A 194 8.35 -5.14 -23.93
CA LEU A 194 9.04 -5.19 -22.63
C LEU A 194 8.67 -6.51 -21.95
N ASP A 195 9.65 -7.38 -21.80
CA ASP A 195 9.53 -8.47 -20.85
C ASP A 195 9.61 -7.89 -19.44
N ILE A 196 8.50 -7.94 -18.71
CA ILE A 196 8.46 -7.50 -17.30
C ILE A 196 8.90 -8.68 -16.46
N TYR A 197 10.19 -8.75 -16.14
CA TYR A 197 10.75 -9.76 -15.25
C TYR A 197 10.64 -9.30 -13.81
N GLY A 198 9.92 -10.05 -13.00
CA GLY A 198 9.97 -10.00 -11.54
C GLY A 198 9.68 -8.63 -10.91
N CYS A 199 8.40 -8.33 -10.64
CA CYS A 199 8.06 -7.21 -9.75
C CYS A 199 8.06 -7.66 -8.29
N ALA A 200 9.25 -7.80 -7.70
CA ALA A 200 9.38 -7.57 -6.27
C ALA A 200 9.39 -6.04 -6.10
N LEU A 201 8.49 -5.49 -5.29
CA LEU A 201 8.59 -4.11 -4.83
C LEU A 201 9.79 -4.02 -3.87
N GLU A 202 10.99 -4.09 -4.42
CA GLU A 202 12.17 -3.57 -3.78
C GLU A 202 12.24 -2.10 -4.22
N THR A 203 11.92 -1.22 -3.30
CA THR A 203 12.23 0.18 -3.42
C THR A 203 13.76 0.27 -3.44
N HIS A 204 14.35 0.38 -4.62
CA HIS A 204 15.73 0.80 -4.71
C HIS A 204 15.76 2.29 -4.41
N PRO A 205 16.57 2.73 -3.44
CA PRO A 205 16.77 4.16 -3.24
C PRO A 205 17.28 4.73 -4.56
N LEU A 206 16.65 5.82 -5.00
CA LEU A 206 17.16 6.61 -6.11
C LEU A 206 18.59 7.05 -5.73
N GLN A 207 19.59 6.29 -6.18
CA GLN A 207 20.97 6.73 -6.10
C GLN A 207 21.12 7.89 -7.08
N GLY A 208 21.37 9.04 -6.52
CA GLY A 208 21.99 10.24 -7.03
C GLY A 208 21.77 10.60 -8.50
N MET A 209 20.96 11.59 -8.74
CA MET A 209 21.27 12.70 -9.65
C MET A 209 20.97 14.01 -8.94
#